data_8c360c65e7e0c1cb6e63a34e47ba632f
#
_entry.id   8c360c65e7e0c1cb6e63a34e47ba632f
#
_cell.length_a   1.000
_cell.length_b   1.000
_cell.length_c   1.000
_cell.angle_alpha   90.00
_cell.angle_beta   90.00
_cell.angle_gamma   90.00
#
_symmetry.space_group_name_H-M   'P 1'
#
loop_
_entity.id
_entity.type
_entity.pdbx_description
1 polymer ?
#
loop_
_entity_poly.entity_id
_entity_poly.type
_entity_poly.pdbx_seq_one_letter_code
_entity_poly.pdbx_strand_id
1 'polypeptide(L)'
;AGIQDATVWGSGVLNAKLTYRLEKRKLDVRAVRGPVTRAILMDYGYSVPEVYGDPAIIMPEIYKAVPLKNRKKYGLITHKDYVLNEKYEENKIARLNICTDDYQDFLNQLVSVDVVISSSLHGIILAEAYGVPAVLLKPQIDIVKYYDYYYSTGRINFPMAHSIEQAMQIKPVELPKLDELRARLKEAFPYDLYR
;
A
#
# COMPACT_ATOMS: atom_id res chain seq x y z
N ALA A 1 11.58 22.07 5.45
CA ALA A 1 10.39 22.29 4.60
C ALA A 1 9.30 22.84 5.50
N GLY A 2 8.67 23.96 5.08
CA GLY A 2 7.60 24.60 5.85
C GLY A 2 6.37 23.70 5.96
N ILE A 3 5.56 23.94 6.99
CA ILE A 3 4.26 23.31 7.15
C ILE A 3 3.36 23.97 6.11
N GLN A 4 2.74 23.19 5.22
CA GLN A 4 1.89 23.71 4.15
C GLN A 4 0.46 23.16 4.32
N ASP A 5 -0.50 23.99 3.94
CA ASP A 5 -1.89 23.56 3.74
C ASP A 5 -1.94 22.57 2.57
N ALA A 6 -2.85 21.61 2.63
CA ALA A 6 -2.95 20.58 1.60
C ALA A 6 -4.36 20.02 1.49
N THR A 7 -4.71 19.57 0.29
CA THR A 7 -5.83 18.67 0.07
C THR A 7 -5.33 17.22 0.19
N VAL A 8 -6.03 16.42 0.98
CA VAL A 8 -5.68 15.02 1.26
C VAL A 8 -6.66 14.11 0.53
N TRP A 9 -6.13 13.27 -0.36
CA TRP A 9 -6.90 12.28 -1.10
C TRP A 9 -6.16 10.93 -1.07
N GLY A 10 -6.66 10.00 -0.24
CA GLY A 10 -6.12 8.65 -0.08
C GLY A 10 -4.79 8.52 0.66
N SER A 11 -4.21 9.63 1.13
CA SER A 11 -2.98 9.59 1.93
C SER A 11 -3.26 9.13 3.37
N GLY A 12 -2.23 8.63 4.03
CA GLY A 12 -2.33 8.20 5.42
C GLY A 12 -1.11 8.53 6.27
N VAL A 13 -1.26 8.42 7.57
CA VAL A 13 -0.18 8.61 8.53
C VAL A 13 0.93 7.60 8.27
N LEU A 14 2.15 8.11 8.16
CA LEU A 14 3.35 7.31 7.94
C LEU A 14 3.95 6.82 9.26
N ASN A 15 3.93 7.69 10.28
CA ASN A 15 4.57 7.44 11.57
C ASN A 15 3.78 8.18 12.67
N ALA A 16 3.29 7.43 13.64
CA ALA A 16 2.50 7.96 14.75
C ALA A 16 3.27 9.01 15.59
N LYS A 17 4.59 8.91 15.66
CA LYS A 17 5.44 9.88 16.40
C LYS A 17 5.52 11.26 15.75
N LEU A 18 5.10 11.42 14.50
CA LEU A 18 5.19 12.68 13.76
C LEU A 18 3.84 13.40 13.64
N THR A 19 2.79 12.90 14.27
CA THR A 19 1.42 13.45 14.17
C THR A 19 1.29 14.83 14.78
N TYR A 20 2.13 15.20 15.75
CA TYR A 20 2.17 16.56 16.31
C TYR A 20 2.32 17.68 15.27
N ARG A 21 2.82 17.36 14.08
CA ARG A 21 2.94 18.31 12.96
C ARG A 21 1.59 18.68 12.34
N LEU A 22 0.53 17.91 12.63
CA LEU A 22 -0.81 18.15 12.11
C LEU A 22 -1.45 19.42 12.71
N GLU A 23 -1.18 19.72 13.98
CA GLU A 23 -1.77 20.86 14.70
C GLU A 23 -1.62 22.23 13.98
N LYS A 24 -0.63 22.35 13.11
CA LYS A 24 -0.27 23.62 12.43
C LYS A 24 -0.70 23.66 10.95
N ARG A 25 -1.54 22.73 10.51
CA ARG A 25 -1.92 22.63 9.10
C ARG A 25 -3.40 22.92 8.90
N LYS A 26 -3.74 23.49 7.74
CA LYS A 26 -5.10 23.45 7.22
C LYS A 26 -5.18 22.34 6.20
N LEU A 27 -6.00 21.33 6.47
CA LEU A 27 -6.19 20.20 5.58
C LEU A 27 -7.64 20.18 5.08
N ASP A 28 -7.79 20.15 3.76
CA ASP A 28 -9.02 19.75 3.09
C ASP A 28 -8.99 18.25 2.86
N VAL A 29 -9.67 17.49 3.70
CA VAL A 29 -9.61 16.02 3.67
C VAL A 29 -10.78 15.48 2.88
N ARG A 30 -10.50 14.91 1.71
CA ARG A 30 -11.47 14.29 0.80
C ARG A 30 -11.57 12.78 0.97
N ALA A 31 -10.44 12.13 1.20
CA ALA A 31 -10.33 10.71 1.50
C ALA A 31 -9.02 10.44 2.25
N VAL A 32 -8.97 9.35 3.02
CA VAL A 32 -7.77 8.89 3.72
C VAL A 32 -7.51 7.42 3.40
N ARG A 33 -6.29 6.95 3.60
CA ARG A 33 -5.95 5.55 3.33
C ARG A 33 -6.79 4.58 4.14
N GLY A 34 -7.07 4.88 5.40
CA GLY A 34 -7.85 3.99 6.25
C GLY A 34 -8.33 4.60 7.56
N PRO A 35 -9.03 3.79 8.38
CA PRO A 35 -9.69 4.25 9.61
C PRO A 35 -8.72 4.71 10.71
N VAL A 36 -7.48 4.20 10.74
CA VAL A 36 -6.48 4.63 11.71
C VAL A 36 -6.04 6.07 11.42
N THR A 37 -5.78 6.39 10.16
CA THR A 37 -5.50 7.78 9.74
C THR A 37 -6.68 8.69 10.04
N ARG A 38 -7.92 8.23 9.74
CA ARG A 38 -9.13 8.99 10.05
C ARG A 38 -9.22 9.33 11.53
N ALA A 39 -9.08 8.35 12.40
CA ALA A 39 -9.14 8.54 13.86
C ALA A 39 -8.08 9.54 14.35
N ILE A 40 -6.84 9.41 13.87
CA ILE A 40 -5.76 10.34 14.23
C ILE A 40 -6.10 11.77 13.78
N LEU A 41 -6.54 11.98 12.55
CA LEU A 41 -6.87 13.32 12.06
C LEU A 41 -8.06 13.93 12.82
N MET A 42 -9.05 13.14 13.18
CA MET A 42 -10.20 13.61 13.99
C MET A 42 -9.78 14.00 15.40
N ASP A 43 -8.83 13.31 16.02
CA ASP A 43 -8.23 13.65 17.32
C ASP A 43 -7.53 15.01 17.28
N TYR A 44 -6.95 15.38 16.13
CA TYR A 44 -6.39 16.71 15.85
C TYR A 44 -7.44 17.76 15.40
N GLY A 45 -8.74 17.44 15.48
CA GLY A 45 -9.84 18.38 15.22
C GLY A 45 -10.21 18.53 13.74
N TYR A 46 -9.71 17.68 12.85
CA TYR A 46 -10.10 17.73 11.43
C TYR A 46 -11.44 17.06 11.19
N SER A 47 -12.23 17.63 10.26
CA SER A 47 -13.37 16.94 9.67
C SER A 47 -12.86 15.96 8.61
N VAL A 48 -13.12 14.66 8.79
CA VAL A 48 -12.60 13.60 7.92
C VAL A 48 -13.75 12.70 7.46
N PRO A 49 -14.08 12.69 6.16
CA PRO A 49 -15.13 11.82 5.64
C PRO A 49 -14.74 10.34 5.80
N GLU A 50 -15.75 9.47 5.85
CA GLU A 50 -15.54 8.03 5.90
C GLU A 50 -15.34 7.46 4.48
N VAL A 51 -14.33 8.00 3.80
CA VAL A 51 -13.88 7.55 2.47
C VAL A 51 -12.46 7.04 2.57
N TYR A 52 -12.30 5.74 2.30
CA TYR A 52 -11.03 5.04 2.45
C TYR A 52 -10.46 4.57 1.11
N GLY A 53 -9.16 4.46 1.06
CA GLY A 53 -8.39 3.88 -0.03
C GLY A 53 -7.07 4.60 -0.29
N ASP A 54 -6.08 3.83 -0.70
CA ASP A 54 -4.83 4.36 -1.24
C ASP A 54 -4.98 4.52 -2.75
N PRO A 55 -4.57 5.63 -3.38
CA PRO A 55 -4.69 5.84 -4.83
C PRO A 55 -4.08 4.71 -5.69
N ALA A 56 -3.11 3.97 -5.16
CA ALA A 56 -2.52 2.84 -5.87
C ALA A 56 -3.52 1.71 -6.22
N ILE A 57 -4.68 1.63 -5.52
CA ILE A 57 -5.72 0.65 -5.88
C ILE A 57 -6.35 0.91 -7.25
N ILE A 58 -6.23 2.13 -7.79
CA ILE A 58 -6.78 2.54 -9.10
C ILE A 58 -5.83 2.16 -10.25
N MET A 59 -4.57 1.84 -9.98
CA MET A 59 -3.56 1.59 -11.01
C MET A 59 -4.00 0.60 -12.11
N PRO A 60 -4.76 -0.49 -11.85
CA PRO A 60 -5.24 -1.38 -12.91
C PRO A 60 -6.20 -0.73 -13.92
N GLU A 61 -6.80 0.40 -13.59
CA GLU A 61 -7.61 1.18 -14.54
C GLU A 61 -6.74 2.07 -15.44
N ILE A 62 -5.57 2.47 -14.93
CA ILE A 62 -4.61 3.34 -15.64
C ILE A 62 -3.70 2.53 -16.55
N TYR A 63 -3.19 1.40 -16.07
CA TYR A 63 -2.29 0.54 -16.81
C TYR A 63 -2.71 -0.93 -16.69
N LYS A 64 -2.88 -1.60 -17.83
CA LYS A 64 -3.18 -3.04 -17.92
C LYS A 64 -1.86 -3.80 -18.00
N ALA A 65 -1.36 -4.27 -16.85
CA ALA A 65 -0.13 -5.02 -16.79
C ALA A 65 -0.22 -6.36 -17.56
N VAL A 66 0.85 -6.70 -18.26
CA VAL A 66 0.95 -7.92 -19.08
C VAL A 66 1.96 -8.86 -18.47
N PRO A 67 1.58 -10.10 -18.12
CA PRO A 67 2.51 -11.06 -17.54
C PRO A 67 3.67 -11.39 -18.50
N LEU A 68 4.87 -11.48 -17.94
CA LEU A 68 6.07 -11.93 -18.66
C LEU A 68 6.04 -13.45 -18.90
N LYS A 69 6.77 -13.93 -19.90
CA LYS A 69 6.86 -15.37 -20.22
C LYS A 69 7.45 -16.19 -19.08
N ASN A 70 8.46 -15.65 -18.39
CA ASN A 70 9.16 -16.35 -17.31
C ASN A 70 8.54 -16.00 -15.95
N ARG A 71 7.51 -16.77 -15.58
CA ARG A 71 6.86 -16.62 -14.26
C ARG A 71 7.72 -17.18 -13.13
N LYS A 72 7.63 -16.55 -11.97
CA LYS A 72 8.22 -17.05 -10.72
C LYS A 72 7.11 -17.30 -9.70
N LYS A 73 7.35 -18.19 -8.76
CA LYS A 73 6.38 -18.46 -7.71
C LYS A 73 6.23 -17.27 -6.76
N TYR A 74 7.34 -16.61 -6.43
CA TYR A 74 7.32 -15.49 -5.50
C TYR A 74 7.96 -14.23 -6.09
N GLY A 75 7.39 -13.07 -5.77
CA GLY A 75 7.98 -11.75 -5.96
C GLY A 75 8.36 -11.13 -4.62
N LEU A 76 9.61 -10.71 -4.45
CA LEU A 76 10.08 -10.04 -3.24
C LEU A 76 10.16 -8.53 -3.49
N ILE A 77 9.37 -7.75 -2.74
CA ILE A 77 9.37 -6.29 -2.78
C ILE A 77 9.75 -5.75 -1.40
N THR A 78 10.93 -5.17 -1.27
CA THR A 78 11.38 -4.57 -0.01
C THR A 78 11.08 -3.06 0.01
N HIS A 79 10.85 -2.52 1.21
CA HIS A 79 10.86 -1.06 1.40
C HIS A 79 12.25 -0.52 1.04
N LYS A 80 12.34 0.71 0.54
CA LYS A 80 13.62 1.33 0.13
C LYS A 80 14.70 1.32 1.21
N ASP A 81 14.30 1.45 2.46
CA ASP A 81 15.20 1.47 3.64
C ASP A 81 15.31 0.09 4.30
N TYR A 82 14.80 -0.97 3.66
CA TYR A 82 14.87 -2.33 4.21
C TYR A 82 16.24 -2.95 3.94
N VAL A 83 16.94 -3.30 5.00
CA VAL A 83 18.21 -4.02 4.90
C VAL A 83 17.92 -5.51 4.82
N LEU A 84 18.15 -6.09 3.66
CA LEU A 84 17.96 -7.52 3.42
C LEU A 84 19.24 -8.29 3.81
N ASN A 85 19.19 -8.95 4.97
CA ASN A 85 20.30 -9.76 5.48
C ASN A 85 20.10 -11.27 5.24
N GLU A 86 18.97 -11.65 4.65
CA GLU A 86 18.61 -13.05 4.42
C GLU A 86 19.03 -13.50 3.02
N LYS A 87 19.51 -14.75 2.94
CA LYS A 87 19.68 -15.44 1.66
C LYS A 87 18.36 -16.05 1.25
N TYR A 88 18.07 -16.06 -0.04
CA TYR A 88 16.87 -16.68 -0.61
C TYR A 88 17.19 -17.35 -1.95
N GLU A 89 16.30 -18.25 -2.37
CA GLU A 89 16.46 -18.99 -3.62
C GLU A 89 16.02 -18.14 -4.83
N GLU A 90 16.98 -17.55 -5.55
CA GLU A 90 16.74 -16.70 -6.72
C GLU A 90 16.03 -17.43 -7.89
N ASN A 91 16.10 -18.75 -7.93
CA ASN A 91 15.35 -19.55 -8.91
C ASN A 91 13.85 -19.55 -8.64
N LYS A 92 13.41 -19.41 -7.38
CA LYS A 92 12.00 -19.38 -6.96
C LYS A 92 11.46 -17.97 -6.75
N ILE A 93 12.32 -17.01 -6.45
CA ILE A 93 11.95 -15.63 -6.05
C ILE A 93 12.51 -14.64 -7.05
N ALA A 94 11.64 -13.81 -7.61
CA ALA A 94 12.02 -12.63 -8.37
C ALA A 94 12.14 -11.43 -7.44
N ARG A 95 13.24 -10.69 -7.47
CA ARG A 95 13.35 -9.42 -6.76
C ARG A 95 12.78 -8.30 -7.63
N LEU A 96 11.72 -7.65 -7.14
CA LEU A 96 11.03 -6.58 -7.83
C LEU A 96 11.39 -5.23 -7.19
N ASN A 97 11.94 -4.32 -7.99
CA ASN A 97 12.33 -3.00 -7.50
C ASN A 97 11.18 -2.00 -7.64
N ILE A 98 10.52 -1.67 -6.53
CA ILE A 98 9.44 -0.68 -6.52
C ILE A 98 9.96 0.77 -6.64
N CYS A 99 11.24 1.00 -6.41
CA CYS A 99 11.89 2.31 -6.58
C CYS A 99 12.43 2.44 -8.00
N THR A 100 11.53 2.48 -8.98
CA THR A 100 11.87 2.57 -10.41
C THR A 100 11.05 3.67 -11.08
N ASP A 101 11.60 4.28 -12.13
CA ASP A 101 10.88 5.20 -13.01
C ASP A 101 10.08 4.45 -14.09
N ASP A 102 10.43 3.19 -14.36
CA ASP A 102 9.70 2.30 -15.27
C ASP A 102 8.64 1.50 -14.50
N TYR A 103 7.52 2.17 -14.19
CA TYR A 103 6.41 1.53 -13.50
C TYR A 103 5.72 0.45 -14.34
N GLN A 104 5.80 0.52 -15.68
CA GLN A 104 5.16 -0.46 -16.57
C GLN A 104 5.90 -1.79 -16.48
N ASP A 105 7.23 -1.79 -16.59
CA ASP A 105 8.03 -3.00 -16.42
C ASP A 105 7.87 -3.59 -15.02
N PHE A 106 7.89 -2.75 -13.97
CA PHE A 106 7.63 -3.20 -12.60
C PHE A 106 6.28 -3.89 -12.46
N LEU A 107 5.20 -3.32 -13.00
CA LEU A 107 3.86 -3.88 -12.91
C LEU A 107 3.73 -5.17 -13.75
N ASN A 108 4.39 -5.26 -14.90
CA ASN A 108 4.45 -6.49 -15.69
C ASN A 108 5.18 -7.62 -14.94
N GLN A 109 6.28 -7.31 -14.27
CA GLN A 109 6.97 -8.25 -13.37
C GLN A 109 6.08 -8.65 -12.19
N LEU A 110 5.37 -7.69 -11.57
CA LEU A 110 4.48 -7.94 -10.43
C LEU A 110 3.36 -8.92 -10.75
N VAL A 111 2.72 -8.82 -11.93
CA VAL A 111 1.68 -9.77 -12.35
C VAL A 111 2.27 -11.10 -12.87
N SER A 112 3.58 -11.22 -12.93
CA SER A 112 4.30 -12.42 -13.38
C SER A 112 4.72 -13.35 -12.24
N VAL A 113 4.26 -13.09 -11.01
CA VAL A 113 4.48 -13.96 -9.86
C VAL A 113 3.16 -14.46 -9.30
N ASP A 114 3.18 -15.58 -8.58
CA ASP A 114 1.96 -16.15 -7.99
C ASP A 114 1.63 -15.52 -6.64
N VAL A 115 2.66 -15.12 -5.87
CA VAL A 115 2.53 -14.48 -4.54
C VAL A 115 3.59 -13.41 -4.39
N VAL A 116 3.21 -12.25 -3.86
CA VAL A 116 4.15 -11.19 -3.48
C VAL A 116 4.48 -11.30 -1.98
N ILE A 117 5.76 -11.30 -1.65
CA ILE A 117 6.27 -11.13 -0.29
C ILE A 117 6.79 -9.70 -0.18
N SER A 118 6.21 -8.89 0.71
CA SER A 118 6.58 -7.48 0.72
C SER A 118 6.68 -6.86 2.10
N SER A 119 7.78 -6.14 2.34
CA SER A 119 7.92 -5.19 3.45
C SER A 119 7.59 -3.75 3.04
N SER A 120 7.20 -3.52 1.79
CA SER A 120 6.69 -2.24 1.29
C SER A 120 5.16 -2.24 1.28
N LEU A 121 4.53 -1.22 1.87
CA LEU A 121 3.08 -1.08 1.83
C LEU A 121 2.55 -1.00 0.38
N HIS A 122 3.15 -0.16 -0.46
CA HIS A 122 2.73 -0.07 -1.86
C HIS A 122 2.98 -1.36 -2.65
N GLY A 123 3.98 -2.17 -2.26
CA GLY A 123 4.17 -3.51 -2.83
C GLY A 123 2.98 -4.43 -2.56
N ILE A 124 2.40 -4.36 -1.36
CA ILE A 124 1.17 -5.10 -1.00
C ILE A 124 -0.03 -4.54 -1.76
N ILE A 125 -0.24 -3.21 -1.70
CA ILE A 125 -1.41 -2.56 -2.30
C ILE A 125 -1.46 -2.81 -3.81
N LEU A 126 -0.34 -2.63 -4.51
CA LEU A 126 -0.28 -2.86 -5.96
C LEU A 126 -0.48 -4.33 -6.30
N ALA A 127 0.12 -5.27 -5.56
CA ALA A 127 -0.10 -6.70 -5.77
C ALA A 127 -1.60 -7.03 -5.69
N GLU A 128 -2.25 -6.66 -4.60
CA GLU A 128 -3.68 -6.92 -4.37
C GLU A 128 -4.57 -6.19 -5.37
N ALA A 129 -4.22 -4.96 -5.77
CA ALA A 129 -4.94 -4.22 -6.80
C ALA A 129 -4.95 -4.93 -8.15
N TYR A 130 -3.86 -5.61 -8.50
CA TYR A 130 -3.72 -6.43 -9.71
C TYR A 130 -4.14 -7.90 -9.52
N GLY A 131 -4.72 -8.26 -8.38
CA GLY A 131 -5.21 -9.60 -8.12
C GLY A 131 -4.11 -10.61 -7.75
N VAL A 132 -2.92 -10.15 -7.38
CA VAL A 132 -1.82 -10.99 -6.91
C VAL A 132 -1.84 -11.04 -5.39
N PRO A 133 -1.99 -12.22 -4.76
CA PRO A 133 -1.97 -12.34 -3.30
C PRO A 133 -0.64 -11.86 -2.72
N ALA A 134 -0.69 -11.23 -1.53
CA ALA A 134 0.49 -10.73 -0.86
C ALA A 134 0.63 -11.24 0.58
N VAL A 135 1.86 -11.44 1.02
CA VAL A 135 2.25 -11.72 2.41
C VAL A 135 3.06 -10.55 2.94
N LEU A 136 2.66 -10.00 4.07
CA LEU A 136 3.40 -8.96 4.76
C LEU A 136 4.68 -9.54 5.38
N LEU A 137 5.82 -9.10 4.87
CA LEU A 137 7.11 -9.28 5.54
C LEU A 137 7.31 -8.16 6.54
N LYS A 138 7.68 -8.49 7.79
CA LYS A 138 7.82 -7.53 8.88
C LYS A 138 8.65 -6.32 8.45
N PRO A 139 8.07 -5.11 8.42
CA PRO A 139 8.81 -3.91 8.08
C PRO A 139 9.80 -3.53 9.18
N GLN A 140 10.90 -2.87 8.79
CA GLN A 140 11.88 -2.30 9.74
C GLN A 140 11.51 -0.85 10.14
N ILE A 141 10.29 -0.43 9.87
CA ILE A 141 9.74 0.90 10.13
C ILE A 141 8.40 0.80 10.87
N ASP A 142 7.78 1.94 11.18
CA ASP A 142 6.47 1.99 11.84
C ASP A 142 5.39 1.21 11.08
N ILE A 143 4.65 0.38 11.83
CA ILE A 143 3.64 -0.53 11.27
C ILE A 143 2.26 0.10 11.08
N VAL A 144 2.03 1.30 11.63
CA VAL A 144 0.72 1.99 11.60
C VAL A 144 0.11 2.03 10.20
N LYS A 145 0.92 2.33 9.17
CA LYS A 145 0.43 2.42 7.79
C LYS A 145 -0.12 1.09 7.22
N TYR A 146 0.37 -0.05 7.72
CA TYR A 146 -0.10 -1.39 7.29
C TYR A 146 -1.44 -1.70 7.95
N TYR A 147 -1.59 -1.47 9.26
CA TYR A 147 -2.88 -1.60 9.93
C TYR A 147 -3.94 -0.72 9.27
N ASP A 148 -3.58 0.52 8.96
CA ASP A 148 -4.47 1.48 8.31
C ASP A 148 -5.02 0.94 6.97
N TYR A 149 -4.17 0.35 6.13
CA TYR A 149 -4.59 -0.26 4.87
C TYR A 149 -5.40 -1.55 5.07
N TYR A 150 -4.92 -2.47 5.89
CA TYR A 150 -5.66 -3.72 6.11
C TYR A 150 -7.04 -3.47 6.71
N TYR A 151 -7.15 -2.54 7.66
CA TYR A 151 -8.44 -2.17 8.25
C TYR A 151 -9.37 -1.48 7.25
N SER A 152 -8.85 -0.68 6.32
CA SER A 152 -9.67 -0.07 5.27
C SER A 152 -10.32 -1.10 4.34
N THR A 153 -9.75 -2.29 4.25
CA THR A 153 -10.25 -3.42 3.47
C THR A 153 -11.01 -4.47 4.33
N GLY A 154 -11.35 -4.13 5.59
CA GLY A 154 -12.08 -5.00 6.51
C GLY A 154 -11.26 -6.14 7.13
N ARG A 155 -9.95 -6.20 6.89
CA ARG A 155 -9.08 -7.27 7.37
C ARG A 155 -8.41 -6.87 8.68
N ILE A 156 -8.99 -7.25 9.81
CA ILE A 156 -8.49 -6.96 11.15
C ILE A 156 -7.41 -7.95 11.63
N ASN A 157 -7.42 -9.16 11.08
CA ASN A 157 -6.44 -10.20 11.34
C ASN A 157 -5.67 -10.52 10.06
N PHE A 158 -4.39 -10.26 10.06
CA PHE A 158 -3.51 -10.58 8.94
C PHE A 158 -2.16 -11.09 9.44
N PRO A 159 -1.62 -12.17 8.85
CA PRO A 159 -0.33 -12.72 9.25
C PRO A 159 0.81 -11.80 8.79
N MET A 160 1.86 -11.75 9.60
CA MET A 160 3.10 -11.04 9.29
C MET A 160 4.26 -12.01 9.45
N ALA A 161 5.02 -12.20 8.37
CA ALA A 161 6.22 -13.04 8.37
C ALA A 161 7.42 -12.28 8.95
N HIS A 162 8.27 -12.96 9.69
CA HIS A 162 9.50 -12.39 10.24
C HIS A 162 10.74 -12.72 9.40
N SER A 163 10.61 -13.64 8.42
CA SER A 163 11.64 -13.99 7.44
C SER A 163 11.00 -14.31 6.09
N ILE A 164 11.80 -14.32 5.03
CA ILE A 164 11.36 -14.74 3.69
C ILE A 164 10.91 -16.20 3.71
N GLU A 165 11.65 -17.07 4.39
CA GLU A 165 11.31 -18.48 4.52
C GLU A 165 9.94 -18.67 5.19
N GLN A 166 9.68 -17.96 6.29
CA GLN A 166 8.37 -17.97 6.95
C GLN A 166 7.28 -17.44 6.03
N ALA A 167 7.55 -16.37 5.26
CA ALA A 167 6.57 -15.81 4.33
C ALA A 167 6.16 -16.83 3.24
N MET A 168 7.08 -17.67 2.78
CA MET A 168 6.78 -18.72 1.80
C MET A 168 5.90 -19.85 2.36
N GLN A 169 5.79 -19.99 3.68
CA GLN A 169 4.96 -20.99 4.37
C GLN A 169 3.58 -20.41 4.76
N ILE A 170 3.45 -19.09 4.83
CA ILE A 170 2.20 -18.43 5.17
C ILE A 170 1.25 -18.48 3.97
N LYS A 171 0.02 -18.94 4.20
CA LYS A 171 -1.05 -18.78 3.22
C LYS A 171 -1.43 -17.30 3.15
N PRO A 172 -1.37 -16.65 1.98
CA PRO A 172 -1.81 -15.27 1.84
C PRO A 172 -3.25 -15.07 2.31
N VAL A 173 -3.55 -13.89 2.85
CA VAL A 173 -4.93 -13.49 3.15
C VAL A 173 -5.72 -13.41 1.85
N GLU A 174 -7.03 -13.62 1.96
CA GLU A 174 -7.93 -13.45 0.81
C GLU A 174 -7.79 -12.03 0.22
N LEU A 175 -7.86 -11.96 -1.10
CA LEU A 175 -7.79 -10.69 -1.81
C LEU A 175 -8.96 -9.78 -1.39
N PRO A 176 -8.70 -8.51 -1.11
CA PRO A 176 -9.76 -7.59 -0.73
C PRO A 176 -10.67 -7.27 -1.91
N LYS A 177 -11.95 -7.02 -1.62
CA LYS A 177 -12.90 -6.48 -2.59
C LYS A 177 -12.67 -4.98 -2.71
N LEU A 178 -11.99 -4.54 -3.76
CA LEU A 178 -11.55 -3.14 -3.93
C LEU A 178 -12.53 -2.27 -4.75
N ASP A 179 -13.55 -2.84 -5.37
CA ASP A 179 -14.39 -2.11 -6.35
C ASP A 179 -15.15 -0.95 -5.69
N GLU A 180 -15.73 -1.18 -4.52
CA GLU A 180 -16.42 -0.12 -3.77
C GLU A 180 -15.45 0.97 -3.29
N LEU A 181 -14.28 0.57 -2.76
CA LEU A 181 -13.25 1.54 -2.36
C LEU A 181 -12.77 2.38 -3.55
N ARG A 182 -12.54 1.76 -4.70
CA ARG A 182 -12.16 2.47 -5.94
C ARG A 182 -13.23 3.48 -6.35
N ALA A 183 -14.50 3.08 -6.36
CA ALA A 183 -15.61 3.96 -6.74
C ALA A 183 -15.69 5.18 -5.82
N ARG A 184 -15.72 4.98 -4.50
CA ARG A 184 -15.79 6.05 -3.50
C ARG A 184 -14.55 6.95 -3.54
N LEU A 185 -13.37 6.35 -3.72
CA LEU A 185 -12.12 7.11 -3.81
C LEU A 185 -12.09 8.01 -5.06
N LYS A 186 -12.57 7.52 -6.20
CA LYS A 186 -12.68 8.33 -7.43
C LYS A 186 -13.73 9.44 -7.31
N GLU A 187 -14.87 9.17 -6.69
CA GLU A 187 -15.90 10.18 -6.43
C GLU A 187 -15.36 11.31 -5.53
N ALA A 188 -14.54 10.98 -4.55
CA ALA A 188 -13.91 11.94 -3.64
C ALA A 188 -12.68 12.65 -4.23
N PHE A 189 -12.33 12.43 -5.50
CA PHE A 189 -11.21 13.13 -6.12
C PHE A 189 -11.49 14.64 -6.22
N PRO A 190 -10.54 15.51 -5.88
CA PRO A 190 -10.74 16.94 -5.81
C PRO A 190 -10.78 17.59 -7.22
N TYR A 191 -11.75 17.24 -8.04
CA TYR A 191 -11.92 17.77 -9.41
C TYR A 191 -12.08 19.28 -9.45
N ASP A 192 -12.60 19.88 -8.38
CA ASP A 192 -12.77 21.33 -8.21
C ASP A 192 -11.45 22.10 -8.23
N LEU A 193 -10.32 21.45 -7.95
CA LEU A 193 -8.98 22.05 -7.98
C LEU A 193 -8.35 22.06 -9.38
N TYR A 194 -8.94 21.38 -10.36
CA TYR A 194 -8.42 21.20 -11.71
C TYR A 194 -9.30 21.82 -12.81
N ARG A 195 -10.19 22.75 -12.41
CA ARG A 195 -11.09 23.49 -13.31
C ARG A 195 -10.46 24.81 -13.76
#